data_1a497cb92cbc16f16c4154040a542d22
#
_entry.id   1a497cb92cbc16f16c4154040a542d22
#
_cell.length_a   1.000
_cell.length_b   1.000
_cell.length_c   1.000
_cell.angle_alpha   90.00
_cell.angle_beta   90.00
_cell.angle_gamma   90.00
#
_symmetry.space_group_name_H-M   'P 1'
#
loop_
_entity.id
_entity.type
_entity.pdbx_description
1 polymer ?
#
loop_
_entity_poly.entity_id
_entity_poly.type
_entity_poly.pdbx_seq_one_letter_code
_entity_poly.pdbx_strand_id
1 'polypeptide(L)'
;MSSLVIFANRRGACIAVAIIIAISGLVCSTADGTTVAVRFPEGIAHGFLLLRSLAGEIIGHGEMTQVVKEGDQVESHLVFTFKDGSLHDEKVIFSQQRVFTMLRYHLVQRGPLFPDQIEVSIDRDTAEYKVRSKAGAVEEEEVLAGAFTLPQDVYNGIFVTMLLNLPRGASGTVNFLAFTPKPEIIKLELKLKGEHTVRIGDLSRKAIHYAFQPDIGMIREFLGKATGKIPDQFHYDCWILDDEVPSFVQFEGPLQLMGPIMRIELVSPHLLTTSEDKKIPAH
;
A
#
# COMPACT_ATOMS: atom_id res chain seq x y z
N MET A 1 30.87 47.05 36.93
CA MET A 1 30.97 48.41 37.45
C MET A 1 29.71 49.13 36.98
N SER A 2 28.71 49.15 37.85
CA SER A 2 28.23 50.37 38.57
C SER A 2 27.56 51.36 37.61
N SER A 3 26.35 51.77 37.75
CA SER A 3 25.59 52.12 38.94
C SER A 3 24.12 52.33 38.60
N LEU A 4 23.35 51.96 39.57
CA LEU A 4 21.93 52.23 39.82
C LEU A 4 21.73 53.72 40.11
N VAL A 5 20.68 54.35 39.58
CA VAL A 5 20.05 55.52 40.19
C VAL A 5 18.54 55.41 40.14
N ILE A 6 17.95 55.32 41.32
CA ILE A 6 16.55 55.44 41.66
C ILE A 6 16.14 56.90 41.81
N PHE A 7 15.01 57.30 41.21
CA PHE A 7 14.18 58.37 41.75
C PHE A 7 12.69 58.04 41.67
N ALA A 8 12.10 57.97 42.83
CA ALA A 8 10.67 57.91 43.06
C ALA A 8 10.01 59.25 42.98
N ASN A 9 8.84 59.39 42.40
CA ASN A 9 7.66 59.79 43.17
C ASN A 9 6.41 60.16 42.34
N ARG A 10 5.32 59.69 42.83
CA ARG A 10 3.93 60.20 42.91
C ARG A 10 2.93 59.97 41.76
N ARG A 11 1.98 59.05 42.12
CA ARG A 11 0.51 59.12 41.95
C ARG A 11 -0.04 59.15 40.53
N GLY A 12 -0.67 58.04 40.20
CA GLY A 12 -1.65 57.93 39.10
C GLY A 12 -1.87 56.48 38.71
N ALA A 13 -3.04 55.98 39.01
CA ALA A 13 -3.72 54.73 38.60
C ALA A 13 -2.93 53.72 37.74
N CYS A 14 -2.63 52.59 38.36
CA CYS A 14 -2.18 51.39 37.70
C CYS A 14 -3.30 50.78 36.85
N ILE A 15 -3.19 50.88 35.53
CA ILE A 15 -3.85 49.91 34.62
C ILE A 15 -2.76 48.94 34.21
N ALA A 16 -2.68 47.83 34.87
CA ALA A 16 -1.84 46.70 34.45
C ALA A 16 -2.48 46.06 33.22
N VAL A 17 -2.02 46.43 32.04
CA VAL A 17 -2.31 45.65 30.82
C VAL A 17 -1.41 44.43 30.83
N ALA A 18 -1.93 43.32 31.28
CA ALA A 18 -1.30 42.01 31.10
C ALA A 18 -1.38 41.63 29.63
N ILE A 19 -0.26 41.84 28.89
CA ILE A 19 -0.11 41.27 27.56
C ILE A 19 0.12 39.78 27.75
N ILE A 20 -0.97 38.99 27.64
CA ILE A 20 -0.91 37.57 27.48
C ILE A 20 -0.41 37.33 26.03
N ILE A 21 0.87 37.10 25.87
CA ILE A 21 1.41 36.52 24.64
C ILE A 21 0.92 35.07 24.61
N ALA A 22 -0.24 34.87 23.97
CA ALA A 22 -0.64 33.54 23.54
C ALA A 22 0.37 33.07 22.49
N ILE A 23 1.36 32.30 22.92
CA ILE A 23 2.17 31.50 22.04
C ILE A 23 1.22 30.43 21.51
N SER A 24 0.52 30.79 20.44
CA SER A 24 -0.13 29.79 19.58
C SER A 24 0.99 28.95 18.98
N GLY A 25 1.35 27.89 19.70
CA GLY A 25 2.16 26.84 19.12
C GLY A 25 1.43 26.39 17.85
N LEU A 26 1.98 26.76 16.68
CA LEU A 26 1.67 26.10 15.44
C LEU A 26 2.09 24.65 15.66
N VAL A 27 1.16 23.84 16.14
CA VAL A 27 1.26 22.39 15.98
C VAL A 27 1.17 22.19 14.48
N CYS A 28 2.34 22.10 13.85
CA CYS A 28 2.44 21.59 12.50
C CYS A 28 1.90 20.16 12.59
N SER A 29 0.60 20.01 12.32
CA SER A 29 -0.04 18.71 12.19
C SER A 29 0.58 18.13 10.93
N THR A 30 1.67 17.37 11.09
CA THR A 30 2.01 16.39 10.07
C THR A 30 0.75 15.55 9.91
N ALA A 31 0.16 15.58 8.73
CA ALA A 31 -0.92 14.68 8.41
C ALA A 31 -0.32 13.27 8.40
N ASP A 32 -0.23 12.67 9.60
CA ASP A 32 0.11 11.26 9.73
C ASP A 32 -1.03 10.49 9.08
N GLY A 33 -0.68 9.50 8.26
CA GLY A 33 -1.65 8.62 7.66
C GLY A 33 -2.47 7.91 8.77
N THR A 34 -3.58 7.34 8.39
CA THR A 34 -4.51 6.75 9.36
C THR A 34 -4.05 5.34 9.73
N THR A 35 -3.67 5.12 11.00
CA THR A 35 -3.45 3.75 11.50
C THR A 35 -4.77 2.99 11.53
N VAL A 36 -4.75 1.74 11.06
CA VAL A 36 -5.95 0.89 10.98
C VAL A 36 -5.97 -0.12 12.12
N ALA A 37 -7.04 -0.04 12.93
CA ALA A 37 -7.26 -0.96 14.04
C ALA A 37 -7.60 -2.37 13.52
N VAL A 38 -7.13 -3.39 14.23
CA VAL A 38 -7.47 -4.79 13.95
C VAL A 38 -8.91 -5.04 14.42
N ARG A 39 -9.82 -5.21 13.47
CA ARG A 39 -11.22 -5.61 13.71
C ARG A 39 -11.43 -7.08 13.38
N PHE A 40 -10.79 -7.54 12.33
CA PHE A 40 -10.80 -8.92 11.85
C PHE A 40 -9.35 -9.40 11.77
N PRO A 41 -8.87 -10.14 12.78
CA PRO A 41 -7.53 -10.70 12.74
C PRO A 41 -7.36 -11.68 11.60
N GLU A 42 -6.24 -11.60 10.93
CA GLU A 42 -5.86 -12.55 9.88
C GLU A 42 -5.52 -13.91 10.46
N GLY A 43 -5.89 -14.95 9.73
CA GLY A 43 -5.62 -16.34 10.07
C GLY A 43 -4.68 -17.02 9.07
N ILE A 44 -4.74 -18.35 9.08
CA ILE A 44 -4.11 -19.14 8.01
C ILE A 44 -5.02 -19.08 6.80
N ALA A 45 -4.45 -18.66 5.67
CA ALA A 45 -5.18 -18.57 4.41
C ALA A 45 -4.32 -19.06 3.24
N HIS A 46 -5.01 -19.59 2.23
CA HIS A 46 -4.42 -19.96 0.95
C HIS A 46 -5.44 -19.62 -0.14
N GLY A 47 -5.04 -18.81 -1.11
CA GLY A 47 -5.92 -18.35 -2.18
C GLY A 47 -5.23 -18.38 -3.53
N PHE A 48 -6.02 -18.70 -4.57
CA PHE A 48 -5.59 -18.62 -5.95
C PHE A 48 -6.17 -17.39 -6.62
N LEU A 49 -5.36 -16.73 -7.42
CA LEU A 49 -5.68 -15.46 -8.05
C LEU A 49 -5.52 -15.58 -9.56
N LEU A 50 -6.35 -14.86 -10.27
CA LEU A 50 -6.29 -14.73 -11.72
C LEU A 50 -5.96 -13.28 -12.07
N LEU A 51 -5.01 -13.11 -12.99
CA LEU A 51 -4.66 -11.80 -13.52
C LEU A 51 -5.21 -11.66 -14.93
N ARG A 52 -5.92 -10.55 -15.15
CA ARG A 52 -6.47 -10.19 -16.47
C ARG A 52 -6.00 -8.82 -16.92
N SER A 53 -5.91 -8.65 -18.22
CA SER A 53 -5.89 -7.32 -18.81
C SER A 53 -7.26 -6.65 -18.65
N LEU A 54 -7.36 -5.32 -18.82
CA LEU A 54 -8.66 -4.63 -18.84
C LEU A 54 -9.57 -5.10 -19.98
N ALA A 55 -9.01 -5.69 -21.04
CA ALA A 55 -9.77 -6.34 -22.11
C ALA A 55 -10.33 -7.72 -21.71
N GLY A 56 -10.03 -8.20 -20.50
CA GLY A 56 -10.51 -9.47 -19.97
C GLY A 56 -9.63 -10.69 -20.30
N GLU A 57 -8.52 -10.50 -21.01
CA GLU A 57 -7.59 -11.58 -21.34
C GLU A 57 -6.83 -12.06 -20.10
N ILE A 58 -6.70 -13.36 -19.89
CA ILE A 58 -5.89 -13.93 -18.82
C ILE A 58 -4.41 -13.69 -19.18
N ILE A 59 -3.70 -12.92 -18.36
CA ILE A 59 -2.29 -12.58 -18.55
C ILE A 59 -1.37 -13.30 -17.54
N GLY A 60 -1.94 -13.90 -16.49
CA GLY A 60 -1.18 -14.61 -15.48
C GLY A 60 -2.07 -15.23 -14.41
N HIS A 61 -1.44 -15.84 -13.46
CA HIS A 61 -2.09 -16.40 -12.26
C HIS A 61 -1.25 -16.07 -11.02
N GLY A 62 -1.89 -16.15 -9.87
CA GLY A 62 -1.27 -15.86 -8.59
C GLY A 62 -1.66 -16.85 -7.52
N GLU A 63 -0.83 -16.89 -6.52
CA GLU A 63 -1.03 -17.65 -5.29
C GLU A 63 -0.71 -16.76 -4.09
N MET A 64 -1.59 -16.76 -3.11
CA MET A 64 -1.42 -16.05 -1.86
C MET A 64 -1.50 -17.03 -0.71
N THR A 65 -0.52 -16.99 0.18
CA THR A 65 -0.51 -17.75 1.42
C THR A 65 -0.33 -16.83 2.61
N GLN A 66 -1.03 -17.13 3.70
CA GLN A 66 -0.85 -16.46 4.98
C GLN A 66 -0.64 -17.48 6.09
N VAL A 67 0.30 -17.20 6.98
CA VAL A 67 0.62 -18.05 8.13
C VAL A 67 0.77 -17.19 9.37
N VAL A 68 0.05 -17.54 10.42
CA VAL A 68 0.21 -16.91 11.74
C VAL A 68 1.49 -17.42 12.38
N LYS A 69 2.32 -16.49 12.85
CA LYS A 69 3.55 -16.72 13.59
C LYS A 69 3.34 -16.43 15.09
N GLU A 70 4.36 -16.62 15.87
CA GLU A 70 4.33 -16.25 17.29
C GLU A 70 4.15 -14.73 17.48
N GLY A 71 3.52 -14.32 18.59
CA GLY A 71 3.38 -12.91 18.98
C GLY A 71 2.43 -12.10 18.09
N ASP A 72 1.34 -12.69 17.59
CA ASP A 72 0.35 -12.05 16.72
C ASP A 72 0.95 -11.49 15.44
N GLN A 73 2.02 -12.07 14.95
CA GLN A 73 2.60 -11.77 13.66
C GLN A 73 1.99 -12.66 12.58
N VAL A 74 1.84 -12.11 11.40
CA VAL A 74 1.39 -12.83 10.21
C VAL A 74 2.42 -12.65 9.11
N GLU A 75 2.78 -13.75 8.46
CA GLU A 75 3.53 -13.73 7.21
C GLU A 75 2.54 -13.93 6.07
N SER A 76 2.50 -12.99 5.15
CA SER A 76 1.76 -13.08 3.89
C SER A 76 2.75 -13.14 2.74
N HIS A 77 2.51 -14.05 1.82
CA HIS A 77 3.33 -14.26 0.64
C HIS A 77 2.42 -14.32 -0.58
N LEU A 78 2.63 -13.40 -1.52
CA LEU A 78 1.87 -13.26 -2.76
C LEU A 78 2.82 -13.43 -3.94
N VAL A 79 2.52 -14.38 -4.82
CA VAL A 79 3.31 -14.64 -6.02
C VAL A 79 2.41 -14.54 -7.24
N PHE A 80 2.80 -13.72 -8.21
CA PHE A 80 2.20 -13.68 -9.54
C PHE A 80 3.19 -14.17 -10.58
N THR A 81 2.74 -15.12 -11.40
CA THR A 81 3.46 -15.64 -12.57
C THR A 81 2.69 -15.24 -13.83
N PHE A 82 3.34 -14.52 -14.72
CA PHE A 82 2.75 -14.03 -15.96
C PHE A 82 3.07 -14.95 -17.15
N LYS A 83 2.20 -14.92 -18.16
CA LYS A 83 2.38 -15.72 -19.39
C LYS A 83 3.63 -15.34 -20.18
N ASP A 84 4.12 -14.12 -20.04
CA ASP A 84 5.35 -13.64 -20.67
C ASP A 84 6.63 -14.03 -19.91
N GLY A 85 6.49 -14.80 -18.82
CA GLY A 85 7.60 -15.22 -17.95
C GLY A 85 7.96 -14.20 -16.85
N SER A 86 7.22 -13.09 -16.75
CA SER A 86 7.41 -12.13 -15.66
C SER A 86 6.99 -12.73 -14.32
N LEU A 87 7.64 -12.25 -13.26
CA LEU A 87 7.40 -12.64 -11.87
C LEU A 87 7.24 -11.41 -11.00
N HIS A 88 6.22 -11.44 -10.15
CA HIS A 88 6.08 -10.57 -8.98
C HIS A 88 5.96 -11.46 -7.75
N ASP A 89 6.89 -11.33 -6.83
CA ASP A 89 6.98 -12.10 -5.60
C ASP A 89 7.08 -11.13 -4.43
N GLU A 90 6.02 -11.05 -3.62
CA GLU A 90 5.87 -10.09 -2.53
C GLU A 90 5.65 -10.83 -1.22
N LYS A 91 6.53 -10.60 -0.25
CA LYS A 91 6.44 -11.16 1.09
C LYS A 91 6.41 -10.05 2.12
N VAL A 92 5.48 -10.13 3.04
CA VAL A 92 5.37 -9.20 4.16
C VAL A 92 5.18 -9.95 5.47
N ILE A 93 5.86 -9.47 6.52
CA ILE A 93 5.56 -9.85 7.91
C ILE A 93 4.99 -8.61 8.59
N PHE A 94 3.84 -8.77 9.21
CA PHE A 94 3.16 -7.69 9.92
C PHE A 94 2.64 -8.13 11.28
N SER A 95 2.48 -7.18 12.19
CA SER A 95 1.82 -7.37 13.48
C SER A 95 0.35 -7.00 13.36
N GLN A 96 -0.50 -7.75 14.08
CA GLN A 96 -1.93 -7.52 14.22
C GLN A 96 -2.39 -7.44 15.68
N GLN A 97 -1.58 -6.84 16.56
CA GLN A 97 -1.94 -6.75 17.98
C GLN A 97 -3.10 -5.77 18.23
N ARG A 98 -2.97 -4.51 17.90
CA ARG A 98 -4.01 -3.47 18.03
C ARG A 98 -4.28 -2.78 16.72
N VAL A 99 -3.22 -2.49 16.00
CA VAL A 99 -3.22 -1.91 14.66
C VAL A 99 -2.33 -2.76 13.77
N PHE A 100 -2.64 -2.77 12.48
CA PHE A 100 -1.77 -3.43 11.52
C PHE A 100 -0.48 -2.63 11.35
N THR A 101 0.64 -3.28 11.51
CA THR A 101 1.96 -2.66 11.41
C THR A 101 2.89 -3.55 10.60
N MET A 102 3.35 -3.07 9.47
CA MET A 102 4.35 -3.76 8.65
C MET A 102 5.68 -3.82 9.39
N LEU A 103 6.21 -5.02 9.58
CA LEU A 103 7.49 -5.28 10.26
C LEU A 103 8.61 -5.49 9.25
N ARG A 104 8.40 -6.37 8.27
CA ARG A 104 9.36 -6.69 7.21
C ARG A 104 8.65 -6.74 5.87
N TYR A 105 9.35 -6.29 4.85
CA TYR A 105 8.84 -6.31 3.49
C TYR A 105 9.94 -6.78 2.54
N HIS A 106 9.58 -7.67 1.63
CA HIS A 106 10.46 -8.14 0.56
C HIS A 106 9.66 -8.22 -0.73
N LEU A 107 10.22 -7.67 -1.81
CA LEU A 107 9.61 -7.67 -3.12
C LEU A 107 10.65 -8.03 -4.17
N VAL A 108 10.28 -8.92 -5.08
CA VAL A 108 11.03 -9.21 -6.31
C VAL A 108 10.11 -9.00 -7.51
N GLN A 109 10.54 -8.16 -8.44
CA GLN A 109 9.89 -8.00 -9.74
C GLN A 109 10.91 -8.18 -10.84
N ARG A 110 10.61 -9.05 -11.80
CA ARG A 110 11.50 -9.35 -12.92
C ARG A 110 10.75 -9.84 -14.16
N GLY A 111 11.37 -9.73 -15.31
CA GLY A 111 10.84 -10.18 -16.60
C GLY A 111 10.28 -9.04 -17.45
N PRO A 112 9.74 -9.34 -18.65
CA PRO A 112 9.34 -8.35 -19.64
C PRO A 112 8.34 -7.29 -19.15
N LEU A 113 7.41 -7.67 -18.25
CA LEU A 113 6.45 -6.74 -17.67
C LEU A 113 7.10 -5.71 -16.74
N PHE A 114 8.27 -6.03 -16.19
CA PHE A 114 9.01 -5.22 -15.23
C PHE A 114 10.37 -4.83 -15.85
N PRO A 115 10.40 -3.80 -16.71
CA PRO A 115 11.63 -3.39 -17.40
C PRO A 115 12.74 -2.99 -16.42
N ASP A 116 12.38 -2.41 -15.29
CA ASP A 116 13.27 -2.18 -14.16
C ASP A 116 13.10 -3.32 -13.17
N GLN A 117 13.95 -4.36 -13.35
CA GLN A 117 13.94 -5.48 -12.41
C GLN A 117 14.41 -5.00 -11.04
N ILE A 118 13.65 -5.33 -9.99
CA ILE A 118 13.99 -4.91 -8.64
C ILE A 118 13.89 -6.07 -7.65
N GLU A 119 14.78 -6.04 -6.67
CA GLU A 119 14.67 -6.80 -5.42
C GLU A 119 14.81 -5.82 -4.26
N VAL A 120 13.81 -5.78 -3.40
CA VAL A 120 13.74 -4.84 -2.29
C VAL A 120 13.58 -5.59 -0.99
N SER A 121 14.29 -5.17 0.04
CA SER A 121 14.02 -5.58 1.42
C SER A 121 14.07 -4.38 2.35
N ILE A 122 13.19 -4.40 3.35
CA ILE A 122 13.19 -3.43 4.44
C ILE A 122 12.76 -4.10 5.73
N ASP A 123 13.41 -3.75 6.83
CA ASP A 123 13.15 -4.26 8.16
C ASP A 123 12.93 -3.09 9.12
N ARG A 124 11.81 -3.13 9.85
CA ARG A 124 11.43 -2.08 10.81
C ARG A 124 12.33 -2.07 12.04
N ASP A 125 12.72 -3.25 12.50
CA ASP A 125 13.44 -3.38 13.77
C ASP A 125 14.87 -2.84 13.65
N THR A 126 15.52 -3.07 12.50
CA THR A 126 16.87 -2.56 12.22
C THR A 126 16.85 -1.20 11.52
N ALA A 127 15.70 -0.77 11.01
CA ALA A 127 15.55 0.37 10.13
C ALA A 127 16.41 0.31 8.85
N GLU A 128 16.83 -0.89 8.45
CA GLU A 128 17.66 -1.09 7.27
C GLU A 128 16.82 -1.39 6.03
N TYR A 129 17.26 -0.85 4.91
CA TYR A 129 16.73 -1.23 3.59
C TYR A 129 17.84 -1.62 2.65
N LYS A 130 17.50 -2.46 1.68
CA LYS A 130 18.33 -2.80 0.54
C LYS A 130 17.48 -2.86 -0.72
N VAL A 131 17.96 -2.21 -1.77
CA VAL A 131 17.37 -2.24 -3.11
C VAL A 131 18.44 -2.70 -4.08
N ARG A 132 18.12 -3.72 -4.86
CA ARG A 132 18.88 -4.12 -6.02
C ARG A 132 18.03 -3.80 -7.24
N SER A 133 18.58 -3.12 -8.20
CA SER A 133 17.88 -2.79 -9.43
C SER A 133 18.75 -3.04 -10.65
N LYS A 134 18.07 -3.46 -11.71
CA LYS A 134 18.69 -3.66 -13.02
C LYS A 134 17.78 -3.03 -14.06
N ALA A 135 18.22 -1.92 -14.66
CA ALA A 135 17.43 -1.19 -15.63
C ALA A 135 17.58 -1.78 -17.04
N GLY A 136 16.47 -2.20 -17.64
CA GLY A 136 16.38 -2.61 -19.04
C GLY A 136 17.40 -3.67 -19.45
N ALA A 137 18.11 -3.42 -20.55
CA ALA A 137 19.15 -4.31 -21.10
C ALA A 137 20.55 -4.07 -20.53
N VAL A 138 20.70 -3.18 -19.55
CA VAL A 138 21.99 -2.90 -18.90
C VAL A 138 22.38 -4.09 -18.04
N GLU A 139 23.61 -4.59 -18.21
CA GLU A 139 24.07 -5.76 -17.43
C GLU A 139 24.45 -5.42 -15.99
N GLU A 140 24.72 -4.14 -15.70
CA GLU A 140 25.13 -3.70 -14.37
C GLU A 140 23.93 -3.65 -13.41
N GLU A 141 24.09 -4.32 -12.29
CA GLU A 141 23.17 -4.27 -11.14
C GLU A 141 23.57 -3.10 -10.23
N GLU A 142 22.63 -2.21 -9.94
CA GLU A 142 22.80 -1.18 -8.93
C GLU A 142 22.32 -1.70 -7.57
N VAL A 143 23.15 -1.55 -6.55
CA VAL A 143 22.80 -1.93 -5.17
C VAL A 143 22.85 -0.69 -4.29
N LEU A 144 21.69 -0.37 -3.69
CA LEU A 144 21.55 0.68 -2.68
C LEU A 144 21.16 0.05 -1.35
N ALA A 145 21.81 0.53 -0.29
CA ALA A 145 21.46 0.14 1.07
C ALA A 145 21.58 1.37 1.99
N GLY A 146 20.81 1.38 3.04
CA GLY A 146 20.83 2.49 3.99
C GLY A 146 19.84 2.28 5.13
N ALA A 147 19.60 3.37 5.87
CA ALA A 147 18.61 3.39 6.94
C ALA A 147 17.35 4.15 6.50
N PHE A 148 16.18 3.61 6.89
CA PHE A 148 14.88 4.22 6.65
C PHE A 148 13.92 3.84 7.77
N THR A 149 13.47 4.83 8.52
CA THR A 149 12.47 4.61 9.58
C THR A 149 11.08 4.50 8.97
N LEU A 150 10.49 3.32 9.07
CA LEU A 150 9.15 3.05 8.56
C LEU A 150 8.08 3.74 9.42
N PRO A 151 7.21 4.58 8.85
CA PRO A 151 5.99 5.02 9.53
C PRO A 151 5.10 3.83 9.90
N GLN A 152 4.30 3.96 10.96
CA GLN A 152 3.45 2.87 11.43
C GLN A 152 2.34 2.51 10.43
N ASP A 153 1.89 3.46 9.68
CA ASP A 153 0.76 3.43 8.75
C ASP A 153 1.16 3.16 7.28
N VAL A 154 2.18 2.35 7.08
CA VAL A 154 2.61 1.85 5.75
C VAL A 154 2.04 0.47 5.51
N TYR A 155 1.39 0.25 4.35
CA TYR A 155 0.56 -0.93 4.09
C TYR A 155 0.95 -1.74 2.84
N ASN A 156 2.19 -1.66 2.37
CA ASN A 156 2.69 -2.53 1.29
C ASN A 156 2.49 -4.01 1.66
N GLY A 157 2.00 -4.79 0.71
CA GLY A 157 1.72 -6.21 0.90
C GLY A 157 0.54 -6.56 1.80
N ILE A 158 -0.04 -5.57 2.52
CA ILE A 158 -1.18 -5.75 3.43
C ILE A 158 -2.33 -4.78 3.18
N PHE A 159 -2.35 -4.13 2.02
CA PHE A 159 -3.38 -3.11 1.76
C PHE A 159 -4.80 -3.69 1.72
N VAL A 160 -4.98 -4.93 1.25
CA VAL A 160 -6.28 -5.61 1.27
C VAL A 160 -6.69 -5.88 2.72
N THR A 161 -5.81 -6.44 3.54
CA THR A 161 -6.03 -6.64 4.98
C THR A 161 -6.42 -5.32 5.67
N MET A 162 -5.72 -4.23 5.35
CA MET A 162 -6.05 -2.90 5.85
C MET A 162 -7.47 -2.51 5.44
N LEU A 163 -7.84 -2.63 4.16
CA LEU A 163 -9.17 -2.29 3.65
C LEU A 163 -10.30 -3.10 4.32
N LEU A 164 -10.11 -4.40 4.50
CA LEU A 164 -11.08 -5.29 5.16
C LEU A 164 -11.35 -4.88 6.61
N ASN A 165 -10.42 -4.17 7.23
CA ASN A 165 -10.51 -3.73 8.62
C ASN A 165 -10.98 -2.29 8.80
N LEU A 166 -11.12 -1.52 7.72
CA LEU A 166 -11.64 -0.15 7.80
C LEU A 166 -13.12 -0.13 8.23
N PRO A 167 -13.54 0.90 8.97
CA PRO A 167 -14.95 1.17 9.14
C PRO A 167 -15.63 1.36 7.78
N ARG A 168 -16.88 0.90 7.66
CA ARG A 168 -17.66 1.10 6.43
C ARG A 168 -17.72 2.58 6.06
N GLY A 169 -17.43 2.88 4.81
CA GLY A 169 -17.43 4.26 4.31
C GLY A 169 -16.23 5.10 4.72
N ALA A 170 -15.19 4.47 5.29
CA ALA A 170 -13.96 5.17 5.64
C ALA A 170 -13.35 5.88 4.43
N SER A 171 -12.80 7.05 4.68
CA SER A 171 -11.97 7.83 3.77
C SER A 171 -10.79 8.40 4.53
N GLY A 172 -9.73 8.74 3.85
CA GLY A 172 -8.54 9.29 4.50
C GLY A 172 -7.29 9.15 3.64
N THR A 173 -6.14 9.24 4.28
CA THR A 173 -4.86 9.08 3.62
C THR A 173 -4.19 7.81 4.12
N VAL A 174 -3.64 7.01 3.22
CA VAL A 174 -2.84 5.82 3.51
C VAL A 174 -1.46 5.98 2.90
N ASN A 175 -0.46 5.41 3.56
CA ASN A 175 0.93 5.50 3.15
C ASN A 175 1.38 4.19 2.50
N PHE A 176 2.16 4.33 1.43
CA PHE A 176 2.84 3.23 0.76
C PHE A 176 4.31 3.58 0.55
N LEU A 177 5.14 2.56 0.50
CA LEU A 177 6.53 2.69 0.07
C LEU A 177 6.62 2.55 -1.44
N ALA A 178 7.31 3.49 -2.05
CA ALA A 178 7.85 3.36 -3.40
C ALA A 178 9.37 3.29 -3.35
N PHE A 179 9.96 2.70 -4.35
CA PHE A 179 11.41 2.56 -4.48
C PHE A 179 11.88 3.17 -5.81
N THR A 180 12.61 4.33 -5.72
CA THR A 180 12.98 5.15 -6.90
C THR A 180 14.35 5.80 -6.83
N PRO A 181 15.41 5.13 -6.76
CA PRO A 181 15.68 3.80 -6.25
C PRO A 181 15.64 3.71 -4.71
N LYS A 182 15.65 4.84 -3.99
CA LYS A 182 15.54 4.89 -2.51
C LYS A 182 14.09 4.72 -2.07
N PRO A 183 13.86 4.21 -0.85
CA PRO A 183 12.51 4.16 -0.30
C PRO A 183 11.98 5.58 -0.05
N GLU A 184 10.77 5.84 -0.52
CA GLU A 184 10.03 7.08 -0.31
C GLU A 184 8.58 6.76 0.08
N ILE A 185 7.98 7.60 0.95
CA ILE A 185 6.58 7.46 1.31
C ILE A 185 5.70 8.16 0.29
N ILE A 186 4.82 7.39 -0.33
CA ILE A 186 3.75 7.91 -1.19
C ILE A 186 2.46 7.93 -0.40
N LYS A 187 1.77 9.07 -0.42
CA LYS A 187 0.45 9.23 0.18
C LYS A 187 -0.62 8.98 -0.88
N LEU A 188 -1.54 8.08 -0.58
CA LEU A 188 -2.70 7.80 -1.41
C LEU A 188 -3.95 8.25 -0.66
N GLU A 189 -4.79 9.02 -1.34
CA GLU A 189 -6.10 9.40 -0.82
C GLU A 189 -7.08 8.24 -1.07
N LEU A 190 -7.61 7.68 0.02
CA LEU A 190 -8.63 6.65 -0.02
C LEU A 190 -10.01 7.29 -0.13
N LYS A 191 -10.76 6.93 -1.15
CA LYS A 191 -12.13 7.42 -1.41
C LYS A 191 -13.10 6.26 -1.55
N LEU A 192 -14.22 6.37 -0.87
CA LEU A 192 -15.40 5.55 -1.16
C LEU A 192 -16.01 5.99 -2.49
N LYS A 193 -16.12 5.08 -3.46
CA LYS A 193 -16.74 5.32 -4.77
C LYS A 193 -18.21 4.92 -4.83
N GLY A 194 -18.62 4.00 -3.96
CA GLY A 194 -20.01 3.54 -3.88
C GLY A 194 -20.14 2.06 -3.63
N GLU A 195 -21.35 1.57 -3.85
CA GLU A 195 -21.71 0.15 -3.72
C GLU A 195 -22.01 -0.43 -5.10
N HIS A 196 -21.58 -1.67 -5.31
CA HIS A 196 -21.84 -2.43 -6.54
C HIS A 196 -22.46 -3.77 -6.21
N THR A 197 -23.29 -4.28 -7.11
CA THR A 197 -23.75 -5.65 -7.01
C THR A 197 -22.75 -6.54 -7.75
N VAL A 198 -22.22 -7.53 -7.05
CA VAL A 198 -21.32 -8.55 -7.62
C VAL A 198 -22.00 -9.89 -7.57
N ARG A 199 -21.61 -10.78 -8.48
CA ARG A 199 -22.11 -12.15 -8.54
C ARG A 199 -21.01 -13.12 -8.16
N ILE A 200 -21.29 -13.97 -7.18
CA ILE A 200 -20.38 -15.05 -6.74
C ILE A 200 -21.15 -16.37 -6.88
N GLY A 201 -20.78 -17.16 -7.89
CA GLY A 201 -21.61 -18.29 -8.32
C GLY A 201 -23.01 -17.81 -8.70
N ASP A 202 -24.04 -18.34 -8.06
CA ASP A 202 -25.44 -17.96 -8.27
C ASP A 202 -25.96 -16.90 -7.31
N LEU A 203 -25.11 -16.42 -6.39
CA LEU A 203 -25.49 -15.46 -5.37
C LEU A 203 -25.15 -14.04 -5.80
N SER A 204 -26.12 -13.12 -5.65
CA SER A 204 -25.87 -11.68 -5.74
C SER A 204 -25.47 -11.17 -4.38
N ARG A 205 -24.35 -10.43 -4.31
CA ARG A 205 -23.81 -9.82 -3.10
C ARG A 205 -23.54 -8.35 -3.34
N LYS A 206 -23.48 -7.56 -2.26
CA LYS A 206 -23.02 -6.18 -2.32
C LYS A 206 -21.52 -6.11 -2.11
N ALA A 207 -20.83 -5.30 -2.89
CA ALA A 207 -19.44 -4.96 -2.72
C ALA A 207 -19.27 -3.45 -2.61
N ILE A 208 -18.40 -3.03 -1.71
CA ILE A 208 -17.97 -1.64 -1.55
C ILE A 208 -16.79 -1.41 -2.47
N HIS A 209 -16.85 -0.33 -3.25
CA HIS A 209 -15.78 0.11 -4.14
C HIS A 209 -14.98 1.24 -3.49
N TYR A 210 -13.73 1.00 -3.28
CA TYR A 210 -12.73 1.96 -2.83
C TYR A 210 -11.77 2.31 -3.96
N ALA A 211 -11.43 3.59 -4.08
CA ALA A 211 -10.35 4.03 -4.96
C ALA A 211 -9.24 4.69 -4.14
N PHE A 212 -8.00 4.41 -4.52
CA PHE A 212 -6.81 5.08 -4.02
C PHE A 212 -6.28 6.02 -5.11
N GLN A 213 -6.15 7.27 -4.78
CA GLN A 213 -5.65 8.30 -5.67
C GLN A 213 -4.36 8.86 -5.09
N PRO A 214 -3.25 8.78 -5.80
CA PRO A 214 -2.03 9.40 -5.35
C PRO A 214 -2.14 10.93 -5.43
N ASP A 215 -1.43 11.61 -4.54
CA ASP A 215 -1.27 13.06 -4.63
C ASP A 215 -0.53 13.41 -5.93
N ILE A 216 -1.21 14.16 -6.79
CA ILE A 216 -0.69 14.57 -8.11
C ILE A 216 0.59 15.41 -7.97
N GLY A 217 0.73 16.20 -6.90
CA GLY A 217 1.94 16.97 -6.61
C GLY A 217 3.14 16.07 -6.37
N MET A 218 2.97 15.04 -5.56
CA MET A 218 4.01 14.05 -5.28
C MET A 218 4.38 13.23 -6.53
N ILE A 219 3.39 12.82 -7.34
CA ILE A 219 3.66 12.13 -8.60
C ILE A 219 4.47 13.00 -9.56
N ARG A 220 4.16 14.31 -9.65
CA ARG A 220 4.92 15.24 -10.50
C ARG A 220 6.36 15.39 -10.03
N GLU A 221 6.60 15.47 -8.74
CA GLU A 221 7.95 15.53 -8.18
C GLU A 221 8.72 14.22 -8.46
N PHE A 222 8.03 13.11 -8.32
CA PHE A 222 8.55 11.76 -8.53
C PHE A 222 8.83 11.46 -10.02
N LEU A 223 7.91 11.81 -10.92
CA LEU A 223 8.00 11.58 -12.36
C LEU A 223 8.68 12.72 -13.10
N GLY A 224 8.70 13.92 -12.56
CA GLY A 224 9.30 15.10 -13.20
C GLY A 224 10.80 14.97 -13.47
N LYS A 225 11.44 14.00 -12.80
CA LYS A 225 12.84 13.62 -13.05
C LYS A 225 12.99 12.57 -14.15
N ALA A 226 11.93 11.85 -14.53
CA ALA A 226 12.04 10.72 -15.45
C ALA A 226 11.44 10.95 -16.85
N THR A 227 10.20 11.39 -17.03
CA THR A 227 9.56 11.41 -18.36
C THR A 227 8.56 12.52 -18.65
N GLY A 228 8.17 13.34 -17.70
CA GLY A 228 7.28 14.49 -17.92
C GLY A 228 5.82 14.19 -18.27
N LYS A 229 5.39 12.93 -18.38
CA LYS A 229 3.99 12.56 -18.65
C LYS A 229 3.43 11.75 -17.50
N ILE A 230 2.42 12.30 -16.81
CA ILE A 230 1.60 11.54 -15.87
C ILE A 230 0.56 10.81 -16.70
N PRO A 231 0.36 9.49 -16.49
CA PRO A 231 -0.74 8.79 -17.13
C PRO A 231 -2.08 9.41 -16.70
N ASP A 232 -2.98 9.64 -17.66
CA ASP A 232 -4.31 10.18 -17.40
C ASP A 232 -5.17 9.25 -16.49
N GLN A 233 -4.73 8.01 -16.32
CA GLN A 233 -5.42 6.98 -15.54
C GLN A 233 -4.46 6.34 -14.54
N PHE A 234 -4.10 7.08 -13.51
CA PHE A 234 -3.38 6.50 -12.38
C PHE A 234 -4.37 6.33 -11.22
N HIS A 235 -4.88 5.13 -11.08
CA HIS A 235 -5.79 4.78 -9.98
C HIS A 235 -5.58 3.33 -9.55
N TYR A 236 -5.92 3.08 -8.31
CA TYR A 236 -6.04 1.75 -7.74
C TYR A 236 -7.47 1.61 -7.25
N ASP A 237 -8.20 0.66 -7.77
CA ASP A 237 -9.57 0.38 -7.39
C ASP A 237 -9.65 -0.98 -6.71
N CYS A 238 -10.39 -1.07 -5.61
CA CYS A 238 -10.57 -2.30 -4.87
C CYS A 238 -12.03 -2.49 -4.49
N TRP A 239 -12.54 -3.69 -4.68
CA TRP A 239 -13.88 -4.09 -4.28
C TRP A 239 -13.80 -5.13 -3.17
N ILE A 240 -14.52 -4.89 -2.09
CA ILE A 240 -14.66 -5.79 -0.96
C ILE A 240 -16.13 -6.10 -0.72
N LEU A 241 -16.46 -7.33 -0.33
CA LEU A 241 -17.83 -7.68 0.05
C LEU A 241 -18.26 -6.90 1.29
N ASP A 242 -19.49 -6.42 1.26
CA ASP A 242 -20.13 -5.72 2.38
C ASP A 242 -20.89 -6.74 3.25
N ASP A 243 -20.17 -7.74 3.74
CA ASP A 243 -20.69 -8.77 4.64
C ASP A 243 -20.28 -8.47 6.10
N GLU A 244 -20.80 -9.26 7.04
CA GLU A 244 -20.42 -9.17 8.47
C GLU A 244 -18.90 -9.34 8.66
N VAL A 245 -18.29 -10.26 7.90
CA VAL A 245 -16.85 -10.38 7.73
C VAL A 245 -16.52 -10.01 6.28
N PRO A 246 -15.92 -8.83 6.05
CA PRO A 246 -15.59 -8.39 4.70
C PRO A 246 -14.62 -9.34 4.00
N SER A 247 -14.72 -9.46 2.69
CA SER A 247 -13.85 -10.32 1.89
C SER A 247 -13.43 -9.62 0.60
N PHE A 248 -12.24 -9.91 0.14
CA PHE A 248 -11.72 -9.40 -1.13
C PHE A 248 -12.54 -9.93 -2.32
N VAL A 249 -12.84 -9.06 -3.27
CA VAL A 249 -13.52 -9.40 -4.53
C VAL A 249 -12.57 -9.24 -5.70
N GLN A 250 -12.07 -8.02 -5.87
CA GLN A 250 -11.31 -7.63 -7.05
C GLN A 250 -10.42 -6.41 -6.74
N PHE A 251 -9.30 -6.34 -7.43
CA PHE A 251 -8.45 -5.18 -7.49
C PHE A 251 -8.18 -4.81 -8.95
N GLU A 252 -8.17 -3.52 -9.27
CA GLU A 252 -7.69 -2.98 -10.54
C GLU A 252 -6.64 -1.91 -10.27
N GLY A 253 -5.47 -2.08 -10.87
CA GLY A 253 -4.36 -1.16 -10.71
C GLY A 253 -3.05 -1.73 -11.23
N PRO A 254 -2.00 -0.93 -11.27
CA PRO A 254 -0.67 -1.40 -11.64
C PRO A 254 0.02 -2.07 -10.43
N LEU A 255 0.88 -3.07 -10.68
CA LEU A 255 1.75 -3.70 -9.68
C LEU A 255 3.08 -2.96 -9.47
N GLN A 256 3.39 -2.01 -10.34
CA GLN A 256 4.51 -1.09 -10.20
C GLN A 256 4.07 0.30 -10.63
N LEU A 257 4.75 1.30 -10.11
CA LEU A 257 4.51 2.68 -10.55
C LEU A 257 4.70 2.78 -12.06
N MET A 258 3.73 3.34 -12.79
CA MET A 258 3.73 3.45 -14.26
C MET A 258 3.57 2.12 -15.02
N GLY A 259 3.34 1.01 -14.34
CA GLY A 259 3.02 -0.27 -14.98
C GLY A 259 1.62 -0.29 -15.61
N PRO A 260 1.31 -1.32 -16.40
CA PRO A 260 -0.03 -1.50 -16.96
C PRO A 260 -1.04 -1.77 -15.85
N ILE A 261 -2.24 -1.21 -16.02
CA ILE A 261 -3.37 -1.55 -15.14
C ILE A 261 -3.84 -2.96 -15.47
N MET A 262 -4.00 -3.76 -14.45
CA MET A 262 -4.51 -5.12 -14.54
C MET A 262 -5.58 -5.37 -13.50
N ARG A 263 -6.39 -6.39 -13.75
CA ARG A 263 -7.40 -6.88 -12.83
C ARG A 263 -6.93 -8.12 -12.12
N ILE A 264 -7.09 -8.17 -10.81
CA ILE A 264 -6.76 -9.32 -9.96
C ILE A 264 -8.05 -9.79 -9.30
N GLU A 265 -8.36 -11.06 -9.46
CA GLU A 265 -9.59 -11.70 -8.98
C GLU A 265 -9.26 -12.98 -8.21
N LEU A 266 -10.06 -13.32 -7.18
CA LEU A 266 -10.01 -14.65 -6.58
C LEU A 266 -10.58 -15.68 -7.54
N VAL A 267 -9.93 -16.84 -7.60
CA VAL A 267 -10.40 -17.98 -8.40
C VAL A 267 -11.07 -19.00 -7.49
N SER A 268 -12.26 -19.40 -7.84
CA SER A 268 -12.90 -20.59 -7.24
C SER A 268 -12.43 -21.84 -7.98
N PRO A 269 -11.73 -22.77 -7.30
CA PRO A 269 -11.34 -24.02 -7.92
C PRO A 269 -12.60 -24.85 -8.30
N HIS A 270 -12.56 -25.50 -9.45
CA HIS A 270 -13.58 -26.45 -9.88
C HIS A 270 -12.92 -27.74 -10.35
N LEU A 271 -13.61 -28.85 -10.15
CA LEU A 271 -13.13 -30.14 -10.63
C LEU A 271 -13.34 -30.24 -12.15
N LEU A 272 -12.25 -30.55 -12.86
CA LEU A 272 -12.34 -30.85 -14.28
C LEU A 272 -13.14 -32.17 -14.46
N THR A 273 -14.10 -32.14 -15.38
CA THR A 273 -14.78 -33.36 -15.78
C THR A 273 -13.99 -34.04 -16.88
N THR A 274 -14.09 -35.37 -16.98
CA THR A 274 -13.34 -36.24 -17.92
C THR A 274 -13.42 -35.78 -19.39
N SER A 275 -14.39 -34.94 -19.75
CA SER A 275 -14.53 -34.38 -21.10
C SER A 275 -13.63 -33.15 -21.33
N GLU A 276 -13.19 -32.47 -20.26
CA GLU A 276 -12.35 -31.28 -20.33
C GLU A 276 -10.87 -31.64 -20.32
N ASP A 277 -10.49 -32.74 -19.65
CA ASP A 277 -9.11 -33.24 -19.60
C ASP A 277 -8.50 -33.54 -21.00
N LYS A 278 -9.35 -33.83 -21.99
CA LYS A 278 -8.93 -34.09 -23.38
C LYS A 278 -8.57 -32.81 -24.19
N LYS A 279 -8.86 -31.63 -23.66
CA LYS A 279 -8.59 -30.34 -24.33
C LYS A 279 -7.31 -29.63 -23.88
N ILE A 280 -6.62 -30.15 -22.87
CA ILE A 280 -5.36 -29.60 -22.41
C ILE A 280 -4.27 -30.14 -23.34
N PRO A 281 -3.63 -29.30 -24.19
CA PRO A 281 -2.51 -29.76 -24.98
C PRO A 281 -1.36 -30.11 -24.04
N ALA A 282 -0.79 -31.30 -24.23
CA ALA A 282 0.46 -31.67 -23.56
C ALA A 282 1.55 -30.69 -24.03
N HIS A 283 2.10 -29.93 -23.12
CA HIS A 283 3.27 -29.07 -23.33
C HIS A 283 4.55 -29.82 -23.01
#